data_388b1311e3a26b7d93c65dc7871ebad5
#
_entry.id   388b1311e3a26b7d93c65dc7871ebad5
#
_cell.length_a   1.000
_cell.length_b   1.000
_cell.length_c   1.000
_cell.angle_alpha   90.00
_cell.angle_beta   90.00
_cell.angle_gamma   90.00
#
_symmetry.space_group_name_H-M   'P 1'
#
loop_
_entity.id
_entity.type
_entity.pdbx_description
1 polymer ?
#
loop_
_entity_poly.entity_id
_entity_poly.type
_entity_poly.pdbx_seq_one_letter_code
_entity_poly.pdbx_strand_id
1 'polypeptide(L)'
;MFCDQLTDLLSALWHREVTKSILKGENMQLSEFVVTLFTGKANQNNITVAAVMGLNALKQGLSATILLMVEAVEFSVPDATKGIDIGAPFKEVGGIWEQFMEMGGQVCICDACLTHNGFTKDQIDKRYEIIGGGEVIALLSEAKGTLQIT
;
A
#
# COMPACT_ATOMS: atom_id res chain seq x y z
N MET A 1 -23.15 -6.33 33.41
CA MET A 1 -23.45 -5.24 32.46
C MET A 1 -22.42 -4.11 32.46
N PHE A 2 -21.92 -3.68 33.60
CA PHE A 2 -20.85 -2.63 33.63
C PHE A 2 -19.42 -3.15 33.39
N CYS A 3 -19.18 -4.45 33.55
CA CYS A 3 -17.83 -5.05 33.37
C CYS A 3 -17.43 -5.26 31.90
N ASP A 4 -18.40 -5.52 31.03
CA ASP A 4 -18.14 -5.76 29.59
C ASP A 4 -17.75 -4.49 28.84
N GLN A 5 -18.34 -3.35 29.17
CA GLN A 5 -18.00 -2.08 28.51
C GLN A 5 -16.59 -1.54 28.84
N LEU A 6 -16.13 -1.83 30.09
CA LEU A 6 -14.78 -1.43 30.51
C LEU A 6 -13.69 -2.29 29.87
N THR A 7 -13.93 -3.58 29.70
CA THR A 7 -13.02 -4.50 29.01
C THR A 7 -12.92 -4.18 27.53
N ASP A 8 -14.02 -3.81 26.88
CA ASP A 8 -14.02 -3.39 25.47
C ASP A 8 -13.29 -2.06 25.26
N LEU A 9 -13.48 -1.09 26.15
CA LEU A 9 -12.77 0.19 26.10
C LEU A 9 -11.27 0.03 26.36
N LEU A 10 -10.88 -0.80 27.31
CA LEU A 10 -9.47 -1.07 27.63
C LEU A 10 -8.80 -1.87 26.50
N SER A 11 -9.50 -2.81 25.89
CA SER A 11 -9.04 -3.56 24.72
C SER A 11 -8.85 -2.64 23.51
N ALA A 12 -9.78 -1.74 23.25
CA ALA A 12 -9.69 -0.76 22.16
C ALA A 12 -8.55 0.25 22.38
N LEU A 13 -8.33 0.71 23.62
CA LEU A 13 -7.21 1.58 23.98
C LEU A 13 -5.87 0.85 23.90
N TRP A 14 -5.80 -0.39 24.34
CA TRP A 14 -4.61 -1.23 24.22
C TRP A 14 -4.23 -1.45 22.74
N HIS A 15 -5.20 -1.82 21.90
CA HIS A 15 -4.98 -1.97 20.45
C HIS A 15 -4.49 -0.66 19.82
N ARG A 16 -5.06 0.49 20.17
CA ARG A 16 -4.65 1.81 19.69
C ARG A 16 -3.22 2.17 20.08
N GLU A 17 -2.83 1.90 21.32
CA GLU A 17 -1.47 2.22 21.82
C GLU A 17 -0.43 1.26 21.23
N VAL A 18 -0.75 -0.04 21.12
CA VAL A 18 0.13 -1.04 20.48
C VAL A 18 0.29 -0.74 19.00
N THR A 19 -0.80 -0.40 18.29
CA THR A 19 -0.74 -0.03 16.86
C THR A 19 0.11 1.22 16.65
N LYS A 20 -0.04 2.25 17.49
CA LYS A 20 0.84 3.43 17.46
C LYS A 20 2.30 3.12 17.73
N SER A 21 2.59 2.16 18.61
CA SER A 21 3.96 1.74 18.95
C SER A 21 4.62 0.94 17.82
N ILE A 22 3.84 0.25 16.98
CA ILE A 22 4.32 -0.55 15.85
C ILE A 22 4.57 0.34 14.62
N LEU A 23 3.84 1.44 14.48
CA LEU A 23 3.96 2.39 13.36
C LEU A 23 5.21 3.26 13.53
N LYS A 24 6.38 2.72 13.22
CA LYS A 24 7.65 3.48 13.19
C LYS A 24 7.87 4.25 11.88
N GLY A 25 7.03 4.05 10.87
CA GLY A 25 7.02 4.87 9.66
C GLY A 25 6.45 6.26 10.00
N GLU A 26 7.23 7.31 9.82
CA GLU A 26 6.86 8.67 10.28
C GLU A 26 5.55 9.18 9.67
N ASN A 27 5.08 8.60 8.55
CA ASN A 27 3.89 9.04 7.82
C ASN A 27 2.95 7.91 7.36
N MET A 28 3.22 6.65 7.66
CA MET A 28 2.33 5.55 7.26
C MET A 28 0.99 5.66 7.96
N GLN A 29 -0.09 5.61 7.17
CA GLN A 29 -1.47 5.57 7.66
C GLN A 29 -2.09 4.21 7.37
N LEU A 30 -2.90 3.71 8.32
CA LEU A 30 -3.71 2.52 8.10
C LEU A 30 -4.82 2.84 7.10
N SER A 31 -5.02 1.94 6.14
CA SER A 31 -6.01 2.11 5.08
C SER A 31 -7.12 1.08 5.16
N GLU A 32 -8.32 1.47 4.73
CA GLU A 32 -9.47 0.59 4.70
C GLU A 32 -9.38 -0.47 3.60
N PHE A 33 -8.65 -0.19 2.52
CA PHE A 33 -8.41 -1.12 1.43
C PHE A 33 -6.92 -1.20 1.07
N VAL A 34 -6.37 -2.40 1.02
CA VAL A 34 -4.97 -2.62 0.68
C VAL A 34 -4.84 -3.52 -0.53
N VAL A 35 -4.18 -3.02 -1.57
CA VAL A 35 -3.78 -3.80 -2.75
C VAL A 35 -2.32 -4.18 -2.59
N THR A 36 -2.02 -5.46 -2.47
CA THR A 36 -0.64 -5.96 -2.43
C THR A 36 -0.24 -6.50 -3.80
N LEU A 37 0.82 -5.95 -4.36
CA LEU A 37 1.41 -6.37 -5.62
C LEU A 37 2.74 -7.08 -5.36
N PHE A 38 2.91 -8.28 -5.95
CA PHE A 38 4.12 -9.10 -5.81
C PHE A 38 4.96 -9.14 -7.08
N THR A 39 4.34 -8.99 -8.26
CA THR A 39 5.02 -9.11 -9.55
C THR A 39 5.59 -7.79 -10.04
N GLY A 40 6.77 -7.85 -10.62
CA GLY A 40 7.47 -6.71 -11.19
C GLY A 40 7.08 -6.37 -12.63
N LYS A 41 7.95 -5.65 -13.32
CA LYS A 41 7.73 -5.12 -14.68
C LYS A 41 7.49 -6.17 -15.76
N ALA A 42 7.83 -7.43 -15.49
CA ALA A 42 7.58 -8.54 -16.41
C ALA A 42 6.08 -8.80 -16.65
N ASN A 43 5.22 -8.40 -15.73
CA ASN A 43 3.77 -8.54 -15.86
C ASN A 43 3.05 -7.19 -15.75
N GLN A 44 2.89 -6.53 -16.88
CA GLN A 44 2.23 -5.22 -16.94
C GLN A 44 0.72 -5.26 -16.62
N ASN A 45 0.06 -6.40 -16.81
CA ASN A 45 -1.34 -6.55 -16.43
C ASN A 45 -1.53 -6.38 -14.91
N ASN A 46 -0.64 -6.95 -14.12
CA ASN A 46 -0.77 -6.95 -12.67
C ASN A 46 -0.64 -5.54 -12.08
N ILE A 47 0.34 -4.74 -12.51
CA ILE A 47 0.44 -3.35 -12.05
C ILE A 47 -0.74 -2.50 -12.54
N THR A 48 -1.25 -2.77 -13.74
CA THR A 48 -2.45 -2.09 -14.25
C THR A 48 -3.66 -2.36 -13.35
N VAL A 49 -3.89 -3.63 -13.00
CA VAL A 49 -5.00 -4.00 -12.10
C VAL A 49 -4.79 -3.40 -10.71
N ALA A 50 -3.57 -3.41 -10.17
CA ALA A 50 -3.27 -2.81 -8.87
C ALA A 50 -3.61 -1.31 -8.84
N ALA A 51 -3.18 -0.56 -9.84
CA ALA A 51 -3.44 0.87 -9.97
C ALA A 51 -4.96 1.16 -10.10
N VAL A 52 -5.64 0.42 -10.96
CA VAL A 52 -7.09 0.57 -11.19
C VAL A 52 -7.89 0.26 -9.93
N MET A 53 -7.56 -0.82 -9.22
CA MET A 53 -8.29 -1.22 -8.00
C MET A 53 -8.01 -0.27 -6.84
N GLY A 54 -6.78 0.20 -6.67
CA GLY A 54 -6.45 1.22 -5.69
C GLY A 54 -7.23 2.51 -5.94
N LEU A 55 -7.23 3.00 -7.18
CA LEU A 55 -7.97 4.20 -7.55
C LEU A 55 -9.50 4.03 -7.37
N ASN A 56 -10.04 2.87 -7.72
CA ASN A 56 -11.47 2.59 -7.52
C ASN A 56 -11.84 2.55 -6.03
N ALA A 57 -10.99 2.04 -5.16
CA ALA A 57 -11.22 2.08 -3.71
C ALA A 57 -11.38 3.52 -3.23
N LEU A 58 -10.48 4.44 -3.64
CA LEU A 58 -10.60 5.86 -3.32
C LEU A 58 -11.89 6.49 -3.87
N LYS A 59 -12.27 6.16 -5.10
CA LYS A 59 -13.53 6.63 -5.72
C LYS A 59 -14.78 6.13 -5.00
N GLN A 60 -14.69 4.99 -4.30
CA GLN A 60 -15.75 4.47 -3.43
C GLN A 60 -15.75 5.11 -2.03
N GLY A 61 -14.84 6.05 -1.76
CA GLY A 61 -14.73 6.75 -0.48
C GLY A 61 -13.92 5.99 0.58
N LEU A 62 -13.22 4.92 0.20
CA LEU A 62 -12.31 4.21 1.10
C LEU A 62 -10.92 4.85 1.06
N SER A 63 -10.22 4.86 2.19
CA SER A 63 -8.77 5.07 2.17
C SER A 63 -8.08 3.84 1.57
N ALA A 64 -7.03 4.04 0.76
CA ALA A 64 -6.39 2.95 0.03
C ALA A 64 -4.87 3.03 0.04
N THR A 65 -4.23 1.87 0.18
CA THR A 65 -2.78 1.69 0.04
C THR A 65 -2.48 0.68 -1.05
N ILE A 66 -1.51 0.99 -1.90
CA ILE A 66 -0.85 0.00 -2.77
C ILE A 66 0.46 -0.39 -2.09
N LEU A 67 0.59 -1.67 -1.74
CA LEU A 67 1.76 -2.23 -1.08
C LEU A 67 2.62 -3.00 -2.09
N LEU A 68 3.84 -2.53 -2.32
CA LEU A 68 4.81 -3.14 -3.23
C LEU A 68 5.69 -4.12 -2.45
N MET A 69 5.62 -5.39 -2.81
CA MET A 69 6.39 -6.47 -2.21
C MET A 69 7.09 -7.31 -3.28
N VAL A 70 8.07 -8.10 -2.88
CA VAL A 70 8.83 -8.99 -3.75
C VAL A 70 9.40 -8.22 -4.94
N GLU A 71 9.13 -8.62 -6.17
CA GLU A 71 9.62 -7.95 -7.38
C GLU A 71 8.90 -6.63 -7.70
N ALA A 72 7.70 -6.42 -7.12
CA ALA A 72 6.96 -5.18 -7.33
C ALA A 72 7.68 -3.93 -6.83
N VAL A 73 8.71 -4.08 -5.98
CA VAL A 73 9.57 -2.96 -5.56
C VAL A 73 10.28 -2.26 -6.74
N GLU A 74 10.31 -2.88 -7.93
CA GLU A 74 10.77 -2.24 -9.17
C GLU A 74 9.96 -1.00 -9.55
N PHE A 75 8.70 -0.90 -9.08
CA PHE A 75 7.84 0.25 -9.31
C PHE A 75 8.04 1.38 -8.29
N SER A 76 8.96 1.21 -7.36
CA SER A 76 9.22 2.21 -6.32
C SER A 76 10.07 3.39 -6.76
N VAL A 77 10.80 3.29 -7.86
CA VAL A 77 11.61 4.39 -8.37
C VAL A 77 10.73 5.43 -9.10
N PRO A 78 11.14 6.72 -9.13
CA PRO A 78 10.39 7.74 -9.83
C PRO A 78 10.08 7.35 -11.28
N ASP A 79 8.87 7.66 -11.71
CA ASP A 79 8.41 7.44 -13.09
C ASP A 79 8.34 5.96 -13.55
N ALA A 80 8.51 5.01 -12.65
CA ALA A 80 8.56 3.58 -13.00
C ALA A 80 7.26 3.03 -13.61
N THR A 81 6.14 3.71 -13.41
CA THR A 81 4.82 3.33 -13.96
C THR A 81 4.49 4.01 -15.29
N LYS A 82 5.28 5.01 -15.69
CA LYS A 82 5.05 5.75 -16.95
C LYS A 82 5.26 4.85 -18.17
N GLY A 83 4.40 5.03 -19.17
CA GLY A 83 4.46 4.31 -20.43
C GLY A 83 3.98 2.85 -20.37
N ILE A 84 3.50 2.39 -19.21
CA ILE A 84 2.87 1.08 -19.11
C ILE A 84 1.43 1.19 -19.60
N ASP A 85 1.15 0.60 -20.76
CA ASP A 85 -0.15 0.62 -21.41
C ASP A 85 -0.46 -0.76 -22.01
N ILE A 86 -1.44 -1.45 -21.44
CA ILE A 86 -1.89 -2.76 -21.93
C ILE A 86 -3.06 -2.65 -22.92
N GLY A 87 -3.48 -1.43 -23.24
CA GLY A 87 -4.56 -1.15 -24.17
C GLY A 87 -5.97 -1.16 -23.58
N ALA A 88 -6.91 -0.72 -24.41
CA ALA A 88 -8.31 -0.60 -24.00
C ALA A 88 -8.88 -1.92 -23.44
N PRO A 89 -9.76 -1.85 -22.41
CA PRO A 89 -10.38 -0.66 -21.84
C PRO A 89 -9.55 0.09 -20.79
N PHE A 90 -8.33 -0.34 -20.54
CA PHE A 90 -7.45 0.28 -19.55
C PHE A 90 -6.76 1.52 -20.13
N LYS A 91 -6.46 2.46 -19.25
CA LYS A 91 -5.62 3.63 -19.54
C LYS A 91 -4.18 3.37 -19.14
N GLU A 92 -3.27 4.18 -19.62
CA GLU A 92 -1.86 4.16 -19.24
C GLU A 92 -1.72 4.27 -17.71
N VAL A 93 -0.87 3.41 -17.14
CA VAL A 93 -0.75 3.22 -15.69
C VAL A 93 -0.22 4.45 -14.98
N GLY A 94 0.75 5.17 -15.56
CA GLY A 94 1.33 6.36 -14.97
C GLY A 94 0.27 7.42 -14.65
N GLY A 95 -0.68 7.65 -15.56
CA GLY A 95 -1.78 8.57 -15.33
C GLY A 95 -2.75 8.11 -14.24
N ILE A 96 -3.05 6.82 -14.17
CA ILE A 96 -3.87 6.24 -13.09
C ILE A 96 -3.15 6.37 -11.75
N TRP A 97 -1.85 6.11 -11.73
CA TRP A 97 -1.00 6.15 -10.54
C TRP A 97 -0.91 7.55 -9.93
N GLU A 98 -0.68 8.56 -10.78
CA GLU A 98 -0.68 9.96 -10.32
C GLU A 98 -2.06 10.37 -9.79
N GLN A 99 -3.14 10.02 -10.47
CA GLN A 99 -4.49 10.28 -9.97
C GLN A 99 -4.75 9.61 -8.62
N PHE A 100 -4.28 8.37 -8.43
CA PHE A 100 -4.35 7.67 -7.15
C PHE A 100 -3.65 8.45 -6.03
N MET A 101 -2.41 8.91 -6.29
CA MET A 101 -1.62 9.70 -5.33
C MET A 101 -2.28 11.05 -5.03
N GLU A 102 -2.76 11.77 -6.06
CA GLU A 102 -3.44 13.07 -5.92
C GLU A 102 -4.74 12.97 -5.10
N MET A 103 -5.45 11.86 -5.19
CA MET A 103 -6.65 11.59 -4.39
C MET A 103 -6.35 11.13 -2.96
N GLY A 104 -5.09 11.12 -2.55
CA GLY A 104 -4.67 10.74 -1.19
C GLY A 104 -4.39 9.25 -1.02
N GLY A 105 -4.21 8.51 -2.11
CA GLY A 105 -3.74 7.13 -2.07
C GLY A 105 -2.30 7.03 -1.55
N GLN A 106 -2.01 6.01 -0.79
CA GLN A 106 -0.69 5.76 -0.22
C GLN A 106 0.01 4.63 -0.96
N VAL A 107 1.31 4.78 -1.22
CA VAL A 107 2.17 3.70 -1.71
C VAL A 107 3.16 3.32 -0.62
N CYS A 108 3.16 2.06 -0.24
CA CYS A 108 4.10 1.50 0.72
C CYS A 108 5.01 0.47 0.06
N ILE A 109 6.25 0.36 0.54
CA ILE A 109 7.27 -0.54 0.00
C ILE A 109 7.84 -1.36 1.14
N CYS A 110 7.89 -2.69 0.96
CA CYS A 110 8.54 -3.59 1.90
C CYS A 110 10.05 -3.36 1.92
N ASP A 111 10.61 -2.93 3.06
CA ASP A 111 12.05 -2.62 3.22
C ASP A 111 12.95 -3.85 2.93
N ALA A 112 12.56 -5.03 3.43
CA ALA A 112 13.31 -6.26 3.16
C ALA A 112 13.31 -6.64 1.68
N CYS A 113 12.17 -6.49 0.98
CA CYS A 113 12.05 -6.75 -0.45
C CYS A 113 12.87 -5.74 -1.26
N LEU A 114 12.85 -4.47 -0.85
CA LEU A 114 13.63 -3.40 -1.48
C LEU A 114 15.13 -3.74 -1.45
N THR A 115 15.65 -4.06 -0.27
CA THR A 115 17.06 -4.41 -0.05
C THR A 115 17.43 -5.69 -0.81
N HIS A 116 16.58 -6.73 -0.78
CA HIS A 116 16.81 -7.99 -1.48
C HIS A 116 16.92 -7.81 -2.99
N ASN A 117 16.14 -6.91 -3.57
CA ASN A 117 16.18 -6.62 -5.00
C ASN A 117 17.25 -5.58 -5.39
N GLY A 118 18.12 -5.19 -4.45
CA GLY A 118 19.28 -4.34 -4.71
C GLY A 118 19.00 -2.84 -4.84
N PHE A 119 17.83 -2.39 -4.39
CA PHE A 119 17.51 -0.97 -4.36
C PHE A 119 17.96 -0.33 -3.05
N THR A 120 18.31 0.95 -3.12
CA THR A 120 18.62 1.78 -1.95
C THR A 120 17.55 2.83 -1.73
N LYS A 121 17.40 3.30 -0.49
CA LYS A 121 16.33 4.24 -0.11
C LYS A 121 16.37 5.59 -0.85
N ASP A 122 17.55 6.01 -1.29
CA ASP A 122 17.75 7.23 -2.05
C ASP A 122 17.25 7.14 -3.52
N GLN A 123 17.06 5.93 -4.05
CA GLN A 123 16.53 5.69 -5.40
C GLN A 123 15.00 5.74 -5.45
N ILE A 124 14.33 5.70 -4.30
CA ILE A 124 12.88 5.56 -4.19
C ILE A 124 12.19 6.91 -4.34
N ASP A 125 11.01 6.91 -4.96
CA ASP A 125 10.14 8.09 -4.98
C ASP A 125 9.84 8.54 -3.55
N LYS A 126 10.19 9.78 -3.23
CA LYS A 126 10.11 10.33 -1.87
C LYS A 126 8.68 10.48 -1.34
N ARG A 127 7.68 10.28 -2.21
CA ARG A 127 6.26 10.26 -1.83
C ARG A 127 5.83 8.92 -1.24
N TYR A 128 6.66 7.87 -1.35
CA TYR A 128 6.34 6.52 -0.92
C TYR A 128 6.91 6.25 0.47
N GLU A 129 6.22 5.41 1.23
CA GLU A 129 6.63 5.01 2.57
C GLU A 129 7.34 3.65 2.54
N ILE A 130 8.53 3.58 3.11
CA ILE A 130 9.27 2.32 3.26
C ILE A 130 8.93 1.74 4.63
N ILE A 131 8.35 0.55 4.65
CA ILE A 131 7.81 -0.08 5.86
C ILE A 131 8.42 -1.45 6.13
N GLY A 132 8.52 -1.80 7.40
CA GLY A 132 8.96 -3.12 7.85
C GLY A 132 7.82 -4.15 7.94
N GLY A 133 8.18 -5.40 8.24
CA GLY A 133 7.21 -6.50 8.32
C GLY A 133 6.09 -6.29 9.34
N GLY A 134 6.39 -5.62 10.46
CA GLY A 134 5.37 -5.30 11.48
C GLY A 134 4.29 -4.37 10.95
N GLU A 135 4.69 -3.34 10.20
CA GLU A 135 3.76 -2.39 9.58
C GLU A 135 2.97 -3.04 8.42
N VAL A 136 3.60 -3.95 7.67
CA VAL A 136 2.89 -4.75 6.66
C VAL A 136 1.74 -5.54 7.31
N ILE A 137 2.03 -6.23 8.41
CA ILE A 137 0.99 -6.98 9.14
C ILE A 137 -0.10 -6.05 9.67
N ALA A 138 0.27 -4.89 10.24
CA ALA A 138 -0.70 -3.92 10.71
C ALA A 138 -1.63 -3.41 9.58
N LEU A 139 -1.06 -3.06 8.42
CA LEU A 139 -1.85 -2.66 7.25
C LEU A 139 -2.86 -3.73 6.83
N LEU A 140 -2.41 -4.98 6.74
CA LEU A 140 -3.25 -6.07 6.25
C LEU A 140 -4.31 -6.51 7.28
N SER A 141 -3.97 -6.51 8.57
CA SER A 141 -4.89 -6.95 9.63
C SER A 141 -5.98 -5.93 9.96
N GLU A 142 -5.70 -4.64 9.80
CA GLU A 142 -6.65 -3.55 10.10
C GLU A 142 -7.49 -3.15 8.88
N ALA A 143 -7.15 -3.61 7.68
CA ALA A 143 -7.91 -3.32 6.48
C ALA A 143 -9.29 -3.98 6.49
N LYS A 144 -10.32 -3.27 6.00
CA LYS A 144 -11.66 -3.82 5.77
C LYS A 144 -11.68 -4.78 4.56
N GLY A 145 -10.79 -4.58 3.60
CA GLY A 145 -10.63 -5.43 2.43
C GLY A 145 -9.20 -5.41 1.91
N THR A 146 -8.76 -6.56 1.39
CA THR A 146 -7.44 -6.71 0.79
C THR A 146 -7.54 -7.41 -0.56
N LEU A 147 -6.68 -7.01 -1.50
CA LEU A 147 -6.51 -7.66 -2.80
C LEU A 147 -5.02 -8.00 -2.96
N GLN A 148 -4.73 -9.29 -3.22
CA GLN A 148 -3.37 -9.73 -3.50
C GLN A 148 -3.24 -10.08 -4.97
N ILE A 149 -2.23 -9.51 -5.64
CA ILE A 149 -1.96 -9.68 -7.06
C ILE A 149 -0.58 -10.31 -7.22
N THR A 150 -0.55 -11.54 -7.70
CA THR A 150 0.65 -12.39 -7.82
C THR A 150 0.92 -12.75 -9.27
#